data_68f34be0bf19215ae63a7a76af741b59
#
_entry.id   68f34be0bf19215ae63a7a76af741b59
#
_cell.length_a   1.000
_cell.length_b   1.000
_cell.length_c   1.000
_cell.angle_alpha   90.00
_cell.angle_beta   90.00
_cell.angle_gamma   90.00
#
_symmetry.space_group_name_H-M   'P 1'
#
loop_
_entity.id
_entity.type
_entity.pdbx_description
1 polymer ?
#
loop_
_entity_poly.entity_id
_entity_poly.type
_entity_poly.pdbx_seq_one_letter_code
_entity_poly.pdbx_strand_id
1 'polypeptide(L)'
;VDKLGQEFVLMKGNGDINSGMEKAIIVATEDNTEIYLNNSTTPIAVINAGQYYETQNTAYILQAFNHYNMRINTSKNVYVYQLLAGDGGSSMIATGGFNYIPPLSCYLPKKIDEIGLIDENYFQSNSNPGGILNIPTKLNIITERGATVDVKRNGTSMVLSALNGPFNVVGNANWVT
;
A
#
# COMPACT_ATOMS: atom_id res chain seq x y z
N VAL A 1 -5.60 10.52 13.63
CA VAL A 1 -4.55 9.97 12.77
C VAL A 1 -3.77 11.16 12.21
N ASP A 2 -2.46 11.17 12.40
CA ASP A 2 -1.61 12.21 11.86
C ASP A 2 -1.66 12.18 10.32
N LYS A 3 -1.80 13.35 9.72
CA LYS A 3 -1.86 13.48 8.26
C LYS A 3 -0.47 13.60 7.64
N LEU A 4 0.52 13.96 8.44
CA LEU A 4 1.91 14.17 8.05
C LEU A 4 2.82 13.29 8.90
N GLY A 5 3.90 12.82 8.33
CA GLY A 5 4.91 12.07 9.05
C GLY A 5 6.14 11.83 8.21
N GLN A 6 7.04 11.01 8.74
CA GLN A 6 8.35 10.76 8.13
C GLN A 6 8.55 9.29 7.72
N GLU A 7 7.70 8.38 8.16
CA GLU A 7 7.83 6.97 7.85
C GLU A 7 6.51 6.36 7.41
N PHE A 8 6.57 5.65 6.28
CA PHE A 8 5.40 5.06 5.65
C PHE A 8 5.73 3.68 5.10
N VAL A 9 4.73 2.80 5.09
CA VAL A 9 4.80 1.51 4.42
C VAL A 9 3.64 1.38 3.46
N LEU A 10 3.94 1.02 2.23
CA LEU A 10 2.98 0.80 1.18
C LEU A 10 3.05 -0.67 0.73
N MET A 11 1.89 -1.24 0.45
CA MET A 11 1.79 -2.57 -0.16
C MET A 11 1.27 -2.43 -1.58
N LYS A 12 1.88 -3.18 -2.49
CA LYS A 12 1.44 -3.21 -3.88
C LYS A 12 0.04 -3.81 -3.99
N GLY A 13 -0.78 -3.24 -4.82
CA GLY A 13 -2.08 -3.81 -5.20
C GLY A 13 -1.95 -4.99 -6.16
N ASN A 14 -3.02 -5.27 -6.90
CA ASN A 14 -3.09 -6.40 -7.83
C ASN A 14 -2.55 -6.10 -9.23
N GLY A 15 -2.17 -4.84 -9.53
CA GLY A 15 -1.65 -4.47 -10.84
C GLY A 15 -0.34 -5.16 -11.20
N ASP A 16 -0.07 -5.33 -12.49
CA ASP A 16 1.19 -5.88 -12.96
C ASP A 16 2.37 -5.01 -12.51
N ILE A 17 3.39 -5.62 -11.92
CA ILE A 17 4.63 -4.94 -11.51
C ILE A 17 5.31 -4.25 -12.69
N ASN A 18 5.16 -4.78 -13.90
CA ASN A 18 5.77 -4.23 -15.11
C ASN A 18 4.95 -3.10 -15.74
N SER A 19 3.73 -2.85 -15.28
CA SER A 19 2.88 -1.79 -15.85
C SER A 19 3.44 -0.39 -15.59
N GLY A 20 4.27 -0.23 -14.56
CA GLY A 20 4.78 1.07 -14.10
C GLY A 20 3.72 1.99 -13.49
N MET A 21 2.51 1.49 -13.30
CA MET A 21 1.39 2.31 -12.80
C MET A 21 1.33 2.39 -11.28
N GLU A 22 1.79 1.34 -10.57
CA GLU A 22 1.77 1.36 -9.11
C GLU A 22 3.03 2.03 -8.55
N LYS A 23 2.86 3.14 -7.88
CA LYS A 23 3.93 3.97 -7.34
C LYS A 23 3.42 4.86 -6.21
N ALA A 24 4.34 5.49 -5.50
CA ALA A 24 4.03 6.51 -4.51
C ALA A 24 4.35 7.91 -5.04
N ILE A 25 3.54 8.87 -4.62
CA ILE A 25 3.81 10.30 -4.76
C ILE A 25 4.06 10.86 -3.36
N ILE A 26 5.22 11.45 -3.17
CA ILE A 26 5.68 12.02 -1.91
C ILE A 26 5.72 13.53 -2.08
N VAL A 27 4.96 14.26 -1.27
CA VAL A 27 4.85 15.72 -1.36
C VAL A 27 5.50 16.36 -0.14
N ALA A 28 6.52 17.18 -0.36
CA ALA A 28 7.22 17.88 0.71
C ALA A 28 6.44 19.09 1.22
N THR A 29 6.51 19.30 2.52
CA THR A 29 5.95 20.48 3.20
C THR A 29 7.02 21.49 3.62
N GLU A 30 8.30 21.08 3.54
CA GLU A 30 9.45 21.88 3.92
C GLU A 30 10.57 21.73 2.91
N ASP A 31 11.42 22.78 2.79
CA ASP A 31 12.58 22.76 1.92
C ASP A 31 13.63 21.75 2.37
N ASN A 32 14.44 21.26 1.42
CA ASN A 32 15.51 20.29 1.67
C ASN A 32 15.01 19.02 2.37
N THR A 33 13.86 18.52 1.96
CA THR A 33 13.32 17.23 2.42
C THR A 33 14.01 16.09 1.67
N GLU A 34 14.78 15.28 2.39
CA GLU A 34 15.44 14.10 1.86
C GLU A 34 14.50 12.91 1.87
N ILE A 35 14.53 12.08 0.82
CA ILE A 35 13.70 10.90 0.65
C ILE A 35 14.57 9.67 0.57
N TYR A 36 14.24 8.66 1.35
CA TYR A 36 14.91 7.36 1.40
C TYR A 36 13.89 6.26 1.13
N LEU A 37 14.27 5.23 0.38
CA LEU A 37 13.43 4.06 0.12
C LEU A 37 14.04 2.80 0.73
N ASN A 38 13.16 1.99 1.32
CA ASN A 38 13.51 0.69 1.89
C ASN A 38 14.62 0.81 2.94
N ASN A 39 15.78 0.18 2.74
CA ASN A 39 16.93 0.23 3.64
C ASN A 39 18.05 1.16 3.15
N SER A 40 17.77 2.03 2.18
CA SER A 40 18.79 2.96 1.68
C SER A 40 19.24 3.92 2.79
N THR A 41 20.55 4.09 2.90
CA THR A 41 21.17 5.10 3.77
C THR A 41 21.54 6.38 3.02
N THR A 42 21.36 6.37 1.70
CA THR A 42 21.58 7.53 0.83
C THR A 42 20.22 8.03 0.33
N PRO A 43 19.95 9.35 0.38
CA PRO A 43 18.72 9.89 -0.15
C PRO A 43 18.65 9.64 -1.66
N ILE A 44 17.49 9.21 -2.15
CA ILE A 44 17.23 9.02 -3.58
C ILE A 44 16.83 10.32 -4.26
N ALA A 45 16.33 11.28 -3.47
CA ALA A 45 15.96 12.60 -3.90
C ALA A 45 15.98 13.59 -2.74
N VAL A 46 16.13 14.86 -3.06
CA VAL A 46 15.92 16.00 -2.15
C VAL A 46 14.94 16.95 -2.84
N ILE A 47 13.87 17.29 -2.16
CA ILE A 47 12.81 18.17 -2.70
C ILE A 47 12.47 19.29 -1.74
N ASN A 48 11.94 20.38 -2.27
CA ASN A 48 11.55 21.57 -1.50
C ASN A 48 10.04 21.60 -1.25
N ALA A 49 9.61 22.46 -0.36
CA ALA A 49 8.20 22.66 -0.03
C ALA A 49 7.36 22.86 -1.30
N GLY A 50 6.25 22.12 -1.39
CA GLY A 50 5.34 22.12 -2.54
C GLY A 50 5.81 21.30 -3.74
N GLN A 51 7.03 20.78 -3.73
CA GLN A 51 7.50 19.82 -4.73
C GLN A 51 7.08 18.40 -4.37
N TYR A 52 7.08 17.52 -5.36
CA TYR A 52 6.81 16.10 -5.18
C TYR A 52 7.87 15.23 -5.84
N TYR A 53 7.99 14.04 -5.34
CA TYR A 53 8.79 12.95 -5.93
C TYR A 53 7.88 11.75 -6.20
N GLU A 54 8.03 11.17 -7.38
CA GLU A 54 7.30 9.98 -7.81
C GLU A 54 8.26 8.78 -7.81
N THR A 55 7.92 7.74 -7.03
CA THR A 55 8.76 6.54 -6.98
C THR A 55 8.61 5.71 -8.27
N GLN A 56 9.58 4.86 -8.55
CA GLN A 56 9.45 3.85 -9.58
C GLN A 56 8.67 2.63 -9.01
N ASN A 57 7.94 1.91 -9.86
CA ASN A 57 7.29 0.66 -9.47
C ASN A 57 8.27 -0.39 -8.96
N THR A 58 9.52 -0.37 -9.43
CA THR A 58 10.62 -1.23 -8.97
C THR A 58 11.07 -0.96 -7.53
N ALA A 59 10.57 0.11 -6.90
CA ALA A 59 10.81 0.39 -5.49
C ALA A 59 10.04 -0.57 -4.56
N TYR A 60 9.00 -1.23 -5.04
CA TYR A 60 8.33 -2.30 -4.33
C TYR A 60 9.19 -3.56 -4.33
N ILE A 61 9.48 -4.09 -3.16
CA ILE A 61 10.32 -5.26 -2.97
C ILE A 61 9.46 -6.49 -2.70
N LEU A 62 9.67 -7.54 -3.49
CA LEU A 62 9.02 -8.84 -3.28
C LEU A 62 9.49 -9.44 -1.95
N GLN A 63 8.54 -9.77 -1.11
CA GLN A 63 8.78 -10.47 0.16
C GLN A 63 8.58 -11.98 -0.01
N ALA A 64 7.40 -12.41 -0.40
CA ALA A 64 7.04 -13.78 -0.76
C ALA A 64 5.65 -13.81 -1.43
N PHE A 65 5.30 -14.91 -2.11
CA PHE A 65 3.95 -15.19 -2.60
C PHE A 65 3.26 -14.01 -3.33
N ASN A 66 3.99 -13.30 -4.18
CA ASN A 66 3.48 -12.10 -4.87
C ASN A 66 3.13 -10.92 -3.94
N HIS A 67 3.59 -10.96 -2.69
CA HIS A 67 3.44 -9.84 -1.77
C HIS A 67 4.63 -8.90 -1.89
N TYR A 68 4.36 -7.66 -2.23
CA TYR A 68 5.38 -6.62 -2.38
C TYR A 68 5.07 -5.47 -1.42
N ASN A 69 6.08 -4.96 -0.75
CA ASN A 69 5.97 -3.74 0.02
C ASN A 69 7.12 -2.77 -0.26
N MET A 70 6.95 -1.53 0.13
CA MET A 70 7.92 -0.46 0.01
C MET A 70 7.86 0.38 1.27
N ARG A 71 9.01 0.65 1.86
CA ARG A 71 9.15 1.61 2.95
C ARG A 71 9.63 2.94 2.39
N ILE A 72 9.01 4.03 2.84
CA ILE A 72 9.45 5.40 2.59
C ILE A 72 9.86 5.99 3.93
N ASN A 73 11.03 6.60 3.99
CA ASN A 73 11.49 7.39 5.11
C ASN A 73 11.95 8.75 4.62
N THR A 74 11.66 9.81 5.37
CA THR A 74 11.99 11.19 4.99
C THR A 74 12.61 11.95 6.14
N SER A 75 13.46 12.93 5.86
CA SER A 75 14.08 13.76 6.88
C SER A 75 13.10 14.76 7.52
N LYS A 76 11.98 15.04 6.88
CA LYS A 76 10.94 15.96 7.32
C LYS A 76 9.55 15.42 7.01
N ASN A 77 8.53 16.00 7.62
CA ASN A 77 7.16 15.56 7.43
C ASN A 77 6.67 15.78 6.00
N VAL A 78 6.03 14.75 5.43
CA VAL A 78 5.51 14.74 4.06
C VAL A 78 4.09 14.20 4.01
N TYR A 79 3.40 14.43 2.89
CA TYR A 79 2.25 13.64 2.49
C TYR A 79 2.69 12.52 1.56
N VAL A 80 2.08 11.34 1.72
CA VAL A 80 2.30 10.21 0.82
C VAL A 80 0.97 9.75 0.24
N TYR A 81 0.95 9.60 -1.07
CA TYR A 81 -0.18 9.03 -1.82
C TYR A 81 0.29 7.81 -2.60
N GLN A 82 -0.57 6.82 -2.72
CA GLN A 82 -0.33 5.65 -3.54
C GLN A 82 -1.22 5.68 -4.78
N LEU A 83 -0.59 5.50 -5.93
CA LEU A 83 -1.27 5.15 -7.18
C LEU A 83 -1.43 3.63 -7.23
N LEU A 84 -2.63 3.16 -7.44
CA LEU A 84 -2.94 1.75 -7.66
C LEU A 84 -3.27 1.52 -9.14
N ALA A 85 -2.71 0.46 -9.70
CA ALA A 85 -3.16 -0.08 -10.97
C ALA A 85 -4.29 -1.09 -10.73
N GLY A 86 -5.20 -1.21 -11.68
CA GLY A 86 -6.21 -2.25 -11.66
C GLY A 86 -5.65 -3.65 -11.89
N ASP A 87 -6.50 -4.64 -11.81
CA ASP A 87 -6.14 -6.03 -12.03
C ASP A 87 -5.67 -6.29 -13.48
N GLY A 88 -4.63 -7.14 -13.61
CA GLY A 88 -4.18 -7.70 -14.87
C GLY A 88 -3.56 -6.74 -15.88
N GLY A 89 -3.18 -5.53 -15.50
CA GLY A 89 -2.55 -4.56 -16.41
C GLY A 89 -3.51 -4.05 -17.50
N SER A 90 -4.78 -4.38 -17.43
CA SER A 90 -5.79 -3.85 -18.32
C SER A 90 -6.22 -2.46 -17.84
N SER A 91 -5.93 -1.44 -18.64
CA SER A 91 -6.34 -0.06 -18.36
C SER A 91 -7.86 0.13 -18.26
N MET A 92 -8.64 -0.83 -18.72
CA MET A 92 -10.10 -0.78 -18.69
C MET A 92 -10.69 -1.18 -17.34
N ILE A 93 -9.92 -1.85 -16.48
CA ILE A 93 -10.34 -2.29 -15.14
C ILE A 93 -9.56 -1.51 -14.06
N ALA A 94 -8.56 -0.74 -14.47
CA ALA A 94 -7.79 0.11 -13.57
C ALA A 94 -8.67 1.24 -13.06
N THR A 95 -9.11 1.13 -11.82
CA THR A 95 -9.59 2.29 -11.10
C THR A 95 -8.37 3.05 -10.64
N GLY A 96 -7.89 3.99 -11.47
CA GLY A 96 -6.88 4.94 -11.04
C GLY A 96 -7.42 5.70 -9.84
N GLY A 97 -6.72 5.66 -8.73
CA GLY A 97 -7.09 6.38 -7.53
C GLY A 97 -5.85 6.81 -6.77
N PHE A 98 -5.94 8.00 -6.19
CA PHE A 98 -4.99 8.43 -5.17
C PHE A 98 -5.47 7.94 -3.82
N ASN A 99 -4.77 6.97 -3.26
CA ASN A 99 -4.98 6.58 -1.87
C ASN A 99 -4.01 7.34 -0.99
N TYR A 100 -4.54 8.13 -0.08
CA TYR A 100 -3.72 8.72 0.97
C TYR A 100 -3.19 7.61 1.89
N ILE A 101 -1.88 7.64 2.16
CA ILE A 101 -1.21 6.69 3.05
C ILE A 101 -0.87 7.42 4.34
N PRO A 102 -1.43 6.99 5.49
CA PRO A 102 -1.06 7.56 6.77
C PRO A 102 0.37 7.16 7.15
N PRO A 103 1.10 8.02 7.88
CA PRO A 103 2.41 7.64 8.42
C PRO A 103 2.26 6.51 9.44
N LEU A 104 3.33 5.74 9.63
CA LEU A 104 3.42 4.78 10.72
C LEU A 104 3.34 5.53 12.05
N SER A 105 2.40 5.14 12.89
CA SER A 105 2.11 5.82 14.13
C SER A 105 1.44 4.86 15.12
N CYS A 106 1.70 5.03 16.41
CA CYS A 106 0.98 4.31 17.47
C CYS A 106 -0.51 4.68 17.55
N TYR A 107 -0.93 5.72 16.83
CA TYR A 107 -2.33 6.16 16.73
C TYR A 107 -3.10 5.53 15.57
N LEU A 108 -2.49 4.64 14.80
CA LEU A 108 -3.20 3.87 13.77
C LEU A 108 -4.32 3.04 14.43
N PRO A 109 -5.48 2.90 13.77
CA PRO A 109 -6.59 2.17 14.33
C PRO A 109 -6.20 0.70 14.56
N LYS A 110 -6.48 0.19 15.75
CA LYS A 110 -6.22 -1.20 16.14
C LYS A 110 -7.39 -2.12 15.81
N LYS A 111 -8.51 -1.56 15.39
CA LYS A 111 -9.72 -2.29 15.05
C LYS A 111 -10.43 -1.57 13.90
N ILE A 112 -10.88 -2.35 12.95
CA ILE A 112 -11.84 -1.93 11.91
C ILE A 112 -13.06 -2.82 12.13
N ASP A 113 -14.22 -2.21 12.37
CA ASP A 113 -15.41 -2.97 12.72
C ASP A 113 -15.99 -3.72 11.53
N GLU A 114 -16.00 -3.09 10.35
CA GLU A 114 -16.55 -3.71 9.16
C GLU A 114 -15.90 -3.14 7.89
N ILE A 115 -15.61 -4.03 6.94
CA ILE A 115 -15.30 -3.69 5.56
C ILE A 115 -16.42 -4.29 4.73
N GLY A 116 -17.40 -3.46 4.38
CA GLY A 116 -18.55 -3.91 3.61
C GLY A 116 -18.17 -4.27 2.18
N LEU A 117 -18.92 -5.19 1.59
CA LEU A 117 -18.86 -5.55 0.17
C LEU A 117 -17.50 -6.06 -0.34
N ILE A 118 -16.58 -6.45 0.54
CA ILE A 118 -15.26 -6.94 0.15
C ILE A 118 -15.33 -8.22 -0.69
N ASP A 119 -16.41 -8.99 -0.54
CA ASP A 119 -16.65 -10.21 -1.30
C ASP A 119 -17.48 -9.96 -2.58
N GLU A 120 -18.01 -8.76 -2.76
CA GLU A 120 -18.83 -8.38 -3.92
C GLU A 120 -17.95 -7.78 -5.01
N ASN A 121 -17.13 -8.62 -5.60
CA ASN A 121 -16.14 -8.26 -6.60
C ASN A 121 -16.60 -8.56 -8.02
N TYR A 122 -17.88 -8.37 -8.30
CA TYR A 122 -18.43 -8.50 -9.64
C TYR A 122 -18.88 -7.14 -10.19
N PHE A 123 -18.58 -6.89 -11.45
CA PHE A 123 -19.07 -5.76 -12.22
C PHE A 123 -19.86 -6.24 -13.43
N GLN A 124 -20.97 -5.60 -13.69
CA GLN A 124 -21.67 -5.79 -14.94
C GLN A 124 -20.88 -5.08 -16.06
N SER A 125 -20.32 -5.84 -16.98
CA SER A 125 -19.58 -5.28 -18.10
C SER A 125 -20.54 -4.64 -19.11
N ASN A 126 -20.34 -3.37 -19.42
CA ASN A 126 -21.09 -2.70 -20.49
C ASN A 126 -20.76 -3.26 -21.89
N SER A 127 -19.60 -3.92 -22.03
CA SER A 127 -19.15 -4.52 -23.28
C SER A 127 -19.68 -5.94 -23.48
N ASN A 128 -20.18 -6.59 -22.44
CA ASN A 128 -20.77 -7.90 -22.47
C ASN A 128 -21.97 -7.95 -21.51
N PRO A 129 -23.17 -7.53 -21.96
CA PRO A 129 -24.35 -7.54 -21.13
C PRO A 129 -24.63 -8.95 -20.58
N GLY A 130 -24.52 -9.14 -19.29
CA GLY A 130 -24.62 -10.42 -18.60
C GLY A 130 -23.27 -11.07 -18.26
N GLY A 131 -22.14 -10.50 -18.68
CA GLY A 131 -20.80 -10.91 -18.22
C GLY A 131 -20.50 -10.42 -16.82
N ILE A 132 -20.13 -11.34 -15.94
CA ILE A 132 -19.64 -11.03 -14.59
C ILE A 132 -18.12 -10.99 -14.65
N LEU A 133 -17.54 -9.82 -14.32
CA LEU A 133 -16.10 -9.71 -14.10
C LEU A 133 -15.83 -10.01 -12.63
N ASN A 134 -15.09 -11.09 -12.39
CA ASN A 134 -14.61 -11.40 -11.04
C ASN A 134 -13.29 -10.65 -10.81
N ILE A 135 -13.30 -9.66 -9.92
CA ILE A 135 -12.11 -8.88 -9.57
C ILE A 135 -11.60 -9.37 -8.22
N PRO A 136 -10.40 -9.96 -8.16
CA PRO A 136 -9.84 -10.43 -6.90
C PRO A 136 -9.61 -9.25 -5.95
N THR A 137 -10.17 -9.33 -4.76
CA THR A 137 -10.00 -8.34 -3.71
C THR A 137 -8.85 -8.74 -2.80
N LYS A 138 -8.01 -7.77 -2.44
CA LYS A 138 -6.89 -7.94 -1.52
C LYS A 138 -7.04 -6.99 -0.35
N LEU A 139 -7.06 -7.54 0.86
CA LEU A 139 -6.95 -6.78 2.09
C LEU A 139 -5.50 -6.78 2.55
N ASN A 140 -4.89 -5.61 2.58
CA ASN A 140 -3.54 -5.43 3.08
C ASN A 140 -3.59 -4.90 4.52
N ILE A 141 -2.82 -5.52 5.40
CA ILE A 141 -2.74 -5.16 6.83
C ILE A 141 -1.30 -4.79 7.13
N ILE A 142 -1.10 -3.67 7.84
CA ILE A 142 0.19 -3.26 8.41
C ILE A 142 0.04 -3.31 9.93
N THR A 143 0.95 -3.97 10.61
CA THR A 143 0.92 -4.06 12.07
C THR A 143 2.33 -4.14 12.66
N GLU A 144 2.43 -3.86 13.96
CA GLU A 144 3.67 -4.10 14.70
C GLU A 144 4.01 -5.58 14.71
N ARG A 145 5.29 -5.89 14.65
CA ARG A 145 5.77 -7.27 14.73
C ARG A 145 5.38 -7.91 16.07
N GLY A 146 4.78 -9.09 15.99
CA GLY A 146 4.30 -9.84 17.16
C GLY A 146 2.87 -9.48 17.59
N ALA A 147 2.22 -8.54 16.92
CA ALA A 147 0.80 -8.29 17.16
C ALA A 147 -0.05 -9.47 16.68
N THR A 148 -1.11 -9.76 17.44
CA THR A 148 -2.11 -10.76 17.04
C THR A 148 -3.12 -10.09 16.11
N VAL A 149 -3.31 -10.69 14.94
CA VAL A 149 -4.29 -10.24 13.94
C VAL A 149 -5.45 -11.23 13.92
N ASP A 150 -6.66 -10.77 14.23
CA ASP A 150 -7.90 -11.55 14.12
C ASP A 150 -8.76 -10.96 13.00
N VAL A 151 -8.97 -11.74 11.96
CA VAL A 151 -9.83 -11.38 10.83
C VAL A 151 -11.07 -12.23 10.87
N LYS A 152 -12.24 -11.61 10.79
CA LYS A 152 -13.53 -12.31 10.78
C LYS A 152 -14.24 -12.08 9.46
N ARG A 153 -14.85 -13.14 8.94
CA ARG A 153 -15.77 -13.09 7.81
C ARG A 153 -17.17 -13.45 8.32
N ASN A 154 -18.11 -12.53 8.22
CA ASN A 154 -19.47 -12.72 8.73
C ASN A 154 -19.50 -13.22 10.18
N GLY A 155 -18.67 -12.62 11.05
CA GLY A 155 -18.56 -12.96 12.46
C GLY A 155 -17.73 -14.20 12.81
N THR A 156 -17.26 -14.96 11.82
CA THR A 156 -16.46 -16.17 12.02
C THR A 156 -14.98 -15.87 11.81
N SER A 157 -14.13 -16.20 12.80
CA SER A 157 -12.68 -16.01 12.67
C SER A 157 -12.10 -16.84 11.52
N MET A 158 -11.26 -16.19 10.73
CA MET A 158 -10.54 -16.80 9.61
C MET A 158 -9.17 -17.27 10.08
N VAL A 159 -8.75 -18.43 9.60
CA VAL A 159 -7.38 -18.90 9.81
C VAL A 159 -6.48 -18.25 8.76
N LEU A 160 -5.55 -17.39 9.21
CA LEU A 160 -4.54 -16.82 8.36
C LEU A 160 -3.40 -17.84 8.18
N SER A 161 -3.07 -18.14 6.92
CA SER A 161 -1.97 -19.05 6.60
C SER A 161 -0.65 -18.29 6.44
N ALA A 162 0.47 -19.02 6.39
CA ALA A 162 1.78 -18.45 6.10
C ALA A 162 1.86 -17.75 4.71
N LEU A 163 0.92 -18.03 3.81
CA LEU A 163 0.78 -17.33 2.53
C LEU A 163 0.25 -15.90 2.69
N ASN A 164 -0.34 -15.60 3.85
CA ASN A 164 -0.89 -14.30 4.19
C ASN A 164 0.07 -13.44 5.03
N GLY A 165 1.24 -13.95 5.37
CA GLY A 165 2.23 -13.26 6.18
C GLY A 165 2.42 -13.89 7.57
N PRO A 166 3.03 -13.17 8.50
CA PRO A 166 3.56 -11.80 8.34
C PRO A 166 4.80 -11.73 7.46
N PHE A 167 4.86 -10.71 6.61
CA PHE A 167 6.02 -10.43 5.76
C PHE A 167 6.84 -9.27 6.31
N ASN A 168 8.15 -9.31 6.10
CA ASN A 168 9.05 -8.28 6.57
C ASN A 168 8.84 -6.95 5.82
N VAL A 169 9.07 -5.85 6.52
CA VAL A 169 9.24 -4.54 5.92
C VAL A 169 10.74 -4.26 5.81
N VAL A 170 11.24 -4.10 4.58
CA VAL A 170 12.67 -3.84 4.36
C VAL A 170 13.04 -2.49 4.95
N GLY A 171 14.05 -2.49 5.84
CA GLY A 171 14.52 -1.29 6.53
C GLY A 171 13.76 -0.96 7.83
N ASN A 172 12.73 -1.72 8.22
CA ASN A 172 12.09 -1.56 9.53
C ASN A 172 11.66 -2.93 10.10
N ALA A 173 12.41 -3.41 11.09
CA ALA A 173 12.15 -4.70 11.73
C ALA A 173 10.95 -4.69 12.70
N ASN A 174 10.43 -3.53 13.07
CA ASN A 174 9.35 -3.42 14.04
C ASN A 174 7.96 -3.61 13.42
N TRP A 175 7.87 -3.51 12.10
CA TRP A 175 6.62 -3.60 11.35
C TRP A 175 6.61 -4.79 10.40
N VAL A 176 5.42 -5.30 10.16
CA VAL A 176 5.13 -6.38 9.20
C VAL A 176 3.88 -6.05 8.39
N THR A 177 3.78 -6.67 7.23
CA THR A 177 2.64 -6.54 6.32
C THR A 177 2.02 -7.89 6.02
#